data_5910ea3af9ca60ffdbda3c60f578d78b
#
_entry.id   5910ea3af9ca60ffdbda3c60f578d78b
#
_cell.length_a   1.000
_cell.length_b   1.000
_cell.length_c   1.000
_cell.angle_alpha   90.00
_cell.angle_beta   90.00
_cell.angle_gamma   90.00
#
_symmetry.space_group_name_H-M   'P 1'
#
loop_
_entity.id
_entity.type
_entity.pdbx_description
1 polymer ?
#
loop_
_entity_poly.entity_id
_entity_poly.type
_entity_poly.pdbx_seq_one_letter_code
_entity_poly.pdbx_strand_id
1 'polypeptide(L)'
;YQCGFSLESGNKEILEMMNKKIEVDSFYTTVYVLREAGIIVDTSVVFGYPIETKETIKETFDQCFKAGIYPSIGFLLPLPYTAMYDYAKVNGFITDEDAYLDSITERQDININMTKLSNEEIMSAIKEGAKKLNDALELGLNEDTYIKTKGTTGAKAKKKKKINPPLDPDMKRIENDVTFNYSRSEFKFEEQPKTQSN
;
A
#
# COMPACT_ATOMS: atom_id res chain seq x y z
N TYR A 1 -19.42 1.93 -4.40
CA TYR A 1 -18.46 2.89 -3.84
C TYR A 1 -17.08 2.23 -3.78
N GLN A 2 -16.02 3.03 -3.78
CA GLN A 2 -14.61 2.61 -3.74
C GLN A 2 -13.88 3.44 -2.69
N CYS A 3 -13.01 2.81 -1.90
CA CYS A 3 -12.17 3.45 -0.91
C CYS A 3 -10.73 2.96 -1.10
N GLY A 4 -9.80 3.91 -1.22
CA GLY A 4 -8.37 3.63 -1.30
C GLY A 4 -7.68 4.09 -0.02
N PHE A 5 -6.88 3.22 0.57
CA PHE A 5 -5.97 3.58 1.66
C PHE A 5 -4.70 2.73 1.60
N SER A 6 -3.58 3.35 1.90
CA SER A 6 -2.28 2.72 1.77
C SER A 6 -1.94 1.82 2.95
N LEU A 7 -1.42 0.62 2.67
CA LEU A 7 -0.66 -0.17 3.63
C LEU A 7 0.75 0.41 3.79
N GLU A 8 1.31 0.98 2.73
CA GLU A 8 2.68 1.49 2.57
C GLU A 8 3.73 0.37 2.68
N SER A 9 3.84 -0.31 3.82
CA SER A 9 4.70 -1.46 4.07
C SER A 9 4.05 -2.45 5.04
N GLY A 10 4.37 -3.72 4.92
CA GLY A 10 4.02 -4.75 5.89
C GLY A 10 5.01 -4.87 7.05
N ASN A 11 6.12 -4.13 7.00
CA ASN A 11 7.16 -4.14 8.01
C ASN A 11 7.07 -2.92 8.92
N LYS A 12 7.06 -3.15 10.25
CA LYS A 12 6.87 -2.10 11.24
C LYS A 12 8.01 -1.07 11.25
N GLU A 13 9.26 -1.51 11.12
CA GLU A 13 10.42 -0.61 11.15
C GLU A 13 10.42 0.34 9.93
N ILE A 14 9.99 -0.17 8.76
CA ILE A 14 9.83 0.66 7.58
C ILE A 14 8.69 1.68 7.79
N LEU A 15 7.56 1.28 8.36
CA LEU A 15 6.46 2.19 8.69
C LEU A 15 6.89 3.28 9.68
N GLU A 16 7.69 2.93 10.67
CA GLU A 16 8.28 3.88 11.61
C GLU A 16 9.23 4.86 10.90
N MET A 17 10.10 4.37 10.01
CA MET A 17 10.98 5.23 9.18
C MET A 17 10.18 6.17 8.28
N MET A 18 9.05 5.72 7.75
CA MET A 18 8.10 6.55 7.00
C MET A 18 7.37 7.57 7.87
N ASN A 19 7.51 7.51 9.19
CA ASN A 19 6.69 8.25 10.15
C ASN A 19 5.19 8.00 9.95
N LYS A 20 4.82 6.79 9.57
CA LYS A 20 3.42 6.36 9.41
C LYS A 20 2.94 5.71 10.69
N LYS A 21 1.80 6.16 11.17
CA LYS A 21 1.12 5.59 12.35
C LYS A 21 0.09 4.53 11.92
N ILE A 22 0.54 3.60 11.06
CA ILE A 22 -0.29 2.51 10.56
C ILE A 22 0.02 1.29 11.41
N GLU A 23 -1.02 0.74 12.03
CA GLU A 23 -0.97 -0.58 12.63
C GLU A 23 -1.42 -1.61 11.60
N VAL A 24 -0.58 -2.59 11.30
CA VAL A 24 -0.86 -3.60 10.26
C VAL A 24 -2.15 -4.37 10.55
N ASP A 25 -2.43 -4.66 11.83
CA ASP A 25 -3.67 -5.33 12.23
C ASP A 25 -4.91 -4.48 11.95
N SER A 26 -4.80 -3.15 12.10
CA SER A 26 -5.87 -2.22 11.74
C SER A 26 -6.17 -2.23 10.25
N PHE A 27 -5.16 -2.50 9.41
CA PHE A 27 -5.33 -2.61 7.97
C PHE A 27 -6.32 -3.73 7.61
N TYR A 28 -6.17 -4.91 8.20
CA TYR A 28 -7.09 -6.04 7.93
C TYR A 28 -8.51 -5.74 8.37
N THR A 29 -8.65 -5.23 9.58
CA THR A 29 -9.97 -4.86 10.13
C THR A 29 -10.66 -3.86 9.21
N THR A 30 -9.93 -2.87 8.71
CA THR A 30 -10.48 -1.86 7.79
C THR A 30 -10.89 -2.50 6.47
N VAL A 31 -10.03 -3.34 5.87
CA VAL A 31 -10.37 -4.05 4.62
C VAL A 31 -11.63 -4.90 4.79
N TYR A 32 -11.70 -5.64 5.90
CA TYR A 32 -12.84 -6.50 6.19
C TYR A 32 -14.14 -5.69 6.31
N VAL A 33 -14.17 -4.67 7.17
CA VAL A 33 -15.36 -3.84 7.41
C VAL A 33 -15.85 -3.17 6.12
N LEU A 34 -14.94 -2.63 5.31
CA LEU A 34 -15.30 -1.98 4.06
C LEU A 34 -15.88 -2.98 3.05
N ARG A 35 -15.32 -4.17 2.94
CA ARG A 35 -15.84 -5.22 2.06
C ARG A 35 -17.21 -5.72 2.49
N GLU A 36 -17.44 -5.93 3.80
CA GLU A 36 -18.77 -6.28 4.33
C GLU A 36 -19.81 -5.21 4.01
N ALA A 37 -19.40 -3.94 3.98
CA ALA A 37 -20.25 -2.83 3.56
C ALA A 37 -20.44 -2.74 2.02
N GLY A 38 -19.88 -3.70 1.23
CA GLY A 38 -19.96 -3.71 -0.23
C GLY A 38 -19.08 -2.65 -0.92
N ILE A 39 -18.08 -2.12 -0.22
CA ILE A 39 -17.15 -1.12 -0.74
C ILE A 39 -15.95 -1.83 -1.38
N ILE A 40 -15.58 -1.40 -2.59
CA ILE A 40 -14.34 -1.84 -3.24
C ILE A 40 -13.17 -1.18 -2.54
N VAL A 41 -12.16 -1.99 -2.16
CA VAL A 41 -10.98 -1.50 -1.46
C VAL A 41 -9.76 -1.60 -2.35
N ASP A 42 -9.02 -0.50 -2.46
CA ASP A 42 -7.70 -0.43 -3.08
C ASP A 42 -6.65 -0.12 -2.03
N THR A 43 -5.43 -0.61 -2.25
CA THR A 43 -4.27 -0.27 -1.42
C THR A 43 -3.04 0.01 -2.26
N SER A 44 -2.06 0.67 -1.67
CA SER A 44 -0.74 0.88 -2.25
C SER A 44 0.36 0.51 -1.27
N VAL A 45 1.51 0.13 -1.84
CA VAL A 45 2.75 -0.17 -1.12
C VAL A 45 3.91 0.58 -1.76
N VAL A 46 4.91 0.92 -0.96
CA VAL A 46 6.11 1.65 -1.42
C VAL A 46 7.34 0.90 -0.97
N PHE A 47 8.19 0.54 -1.93
CA PHE A 47 9.47 -0.15 -1.70
C PHE A 47 10.66 0.78 -1.91
N GLY A 48 11.82 0.40 -1.41
CA GLY A 48 13.08 1.10 -1.62
C GLY A 48 13.53 1.99 -0.47
N TYR A 49 12.97 1.83 0.72
CA TYR A 49 13.49 2.49 1.94
C TYR A 49 14.88 1.94 2.31
N PRO A 50 15.77 2.75 2.94
CA PRO A 50 17.17 2.37 3.20
C PRO A 50 17.38 1.04 3.94
N ILE A 51 16.41 0.63 4.75
CA ILE A 51 16.42 -0.64 5.50
C ILE A 51 15.70 -1.78 4.79
N GLU A 52 15.25 -1.57 3.52
CA GLU A 52 14.56 -2.59 2.75
C GLU A 52 15.44 -3.81 2.52
N THR A 53 14.86 -5.00 2.68
CA THR A 53 15.47 -6.30 2.42
C THR A 53 14.49 -7.19 1.66
N LYS A 54 14.95 -8.35 1.18
CA LYS A 54 14.05 -9.34 0.53
C LYS A 54 12.97 -9.84 1.51
N GLU A 55 13.30 -9.93 2.78
CA GLU A 55 12.41 -10.33 3.86
C GLU A 55 11.30 -9.29 4.09
N THR A 56 11.66 -7.99 4.17
CA THR A 56 10.66 -6.93 4.37
C THR A 56 9.74 -6.77 3.15
N ILE A 57 10.28 -6.97 1.93
CA ILE A 57 9.46 -7.04 0.71
C ILE A 57 8.47 -8.19 0.81
N LYS A 58 8.94 -9.37 1.22
CA LYS A 58 8.08 -10.55 1.41
C LYS A 58 7.01 -10.30 2.47
N GLU A 59 7.36 -9.73 3.63
CA GLU A 59 6.40 -9.37 4.68
C GLU A 59 5.27 -8.49 4.14
N THR A 60 5.60 -7.50 3.31
CA THR A 60 4.61 -6.61 2.71
C THR A 60 3.64 -7.37 1.80
N PHE A 61 4.14 -8.29 0.96
CA PHE A 61 3.26 -9.13 0.14
C PHE A 61 2.46 -10.15 0.96
N ASP A 62 3.03 -10.69 2.05
CA ASP A 62 2.30 -11.58 2.96
C ASP A 62 1.10 -10.87 3.59
N GLN A 63 1.23 -9.58 3.92
CA GLN A 63 0.11 -8.80 4.43
C GLN A 63 -0.97 -8.56 3.36
N CYS A 64 -0.57 -8.23 2.14
CA CYS A 64 -1.50 -8.12 1.02
C CYS A 64 -2.20 -9.45 0.71
N PHE A 65 -1.48 -10.58 0.82
CA PHE A 65 -2.03 -11.92 0.65
C PHE A 65 -3.10 -12.24 1.69
N LYS A 66 -2.80 -12.00 2.99
CA LYS A 66 -3.77 -12.18 4.08
C LYS A 66 -5.02 -11.32 3.88
N ALA A 67 -4.86 -10.09 3.43
CA ALA A 67 -5.98 -9.21 3.14
C ALA A 67 -6.72 -9.55 1.82
N GLY A 68 -6.18 -10.47 1.00
CA GLY A 68 -6.75 -10.80 -0.31
C GLY A 68 -6.82 -9.61 -1.26
N ILE A 69 -5.79 -8.74 -1.27
CA ILE A 69 -5.77 -7.50 -2.04
C ILE A 69 -4.48 -7.36 -2.83
N TYR A 70 -4.59 -7.06 -4.13
CA TYR A 70 -3.42 -6.75 -4.95
C TYR A 70 -3.12 -5.26 -4.86
N PRO A 71 -1.92 -4.86 -4.39
CA PRO A 71 -1.61 -3.45 -4.18
C PRO A 71 -1.18 -2.75 -5.46
N SER A 72 -1.36 -1.44 -5.52
CA SER A 72 -0.59 -0.59 -6.42
C SER A 72 0.85 -0.50 -5.89
N ILE A 73 1.81 -0.88 -6.72
CA ILE A 73 3.23 -0.96 -6.35
C ILE A 73 3.93 0.32 -6.79
N GLY A 74 4.61 0.98 -5.86
CA GLY A 74 5.44 2.13 -6.12
C GLY A 74 6.80 2.01 -5.44
N PHE A 75 7.74 2.85 -5.89
CA PHE A 75 9.07 2.99 -5.29
C PHE A 75 9.19 4.32 -4.58
N LEU A 76 10.06 4.34 -3.57
CA LEU A 76 10.40 5.56 -2.87
C LEU A 76 10.98 6.58 -3.86
N LEU A 77 10.36 7.75 -3.88
CA LEU A 77 10.78 8.89 -4.68
C LEU A 77 11.07 10.06 -3.73
N PRO A 78 12.33 10.28 -3.35
CA PRO A 78 12.70 11.43 -2.54
C PRO A 78 12.41 12.74 -3.29
N LEU A 79 11.47 13.52 -2.80
CA LEU A 79 11.13 14.82 -3.37
C LEU A 79 11.69 15.94 -2.51
N PRO A 80 12.07 17.10 -3.08
CA PRO A 80 12.53 18.25 -2.32
C PRO A 80 11.62 18.57 -1.13
N TYR A 81 12.22 19.00 -0.05
CA TYR A 81 11.56 19.32 1.23
C TYR A 81 10.97 18.10 1.98
N THR A 82 11.34 16.88 1.61
CA THR A 82 10.99 15.68 2.39
C THR A 82 12.20 15.16 3.16
N ALA A 83 11.94 14.51 4.32
CA ALA A 83 13.01 13.93 5.14
C ALA A 83 13.87 12.92 4.36
N MET A 84 13.27 12.17 3.43
CA MET A 84 14.00 11.19 2.61
C MET A 84 14.86 11.84 1.54
N TYR A 85 14.49 13.03 1.07
CA TYR A 85 15.33 13.83 0.18
C TYR A 85 16.58 14.33 0.91
N ASP A 86 16.39 14.87 2.11
CA ASP A 86 17.51 15.31 2.96
C ASP A 86 18.41 14.14 3.34
N TYR A 87 17.82 13.00 3.68
CA TYR A 87 18.56 11.76 3.93
C TYR A 87 19.42 11.35 2.72
N ALA A 88 18.84 11.36 1.51
CA ALA A 88 19.55 10.99 0.29
C ALA A 88 20.72 11.92 -0.01
N LYS A 89 20.57 13.22 0.23
CA LYS A 89 21.66 14.23 0.08
C LYS A 89 22.76 14.00 1.11
N VAL A 90 22.41 13.90 2.38
CA VAL A 90 23.39 13.75 3.49
C VAL A 90 24.20 12.46 3.35
N ASN A 91 23.58 11.37 2.86
CA ASN A 91 24.24 10.08 2.68
C ASN A 91 24.89 9.89 1.29
N GLY A 92 24.93 10.95 0.47
CA GLY A 92 25.64 10.94 -0.81
C GLY A 92 24.95 10.15 -1.93
N PHE A 93 23.67 9.82 -1.77
CA PHE A 93 22.87 9.22 -2.85
C PHE A 93 22.48 10.26 -3.91
N ILE A 94 22.28 11.53 -3.52
CA ILE A 94 22.08 12.66 -4.40
C ILE A 94 23.32 13.57 -4.25
N THR A 95 24.22 13.53 -5.23
CA THR A 95 25.45 14.34 -5.28
C THR A 95 25.30 15.56 -6.18
N ASP A 96 24.43 15.47 -7.19
CA ASP A 96 24.05 16.55 -8.08
C ASP A 96 22.53 16.68 -8.05
N GLU A 97 22.05 17.75 -7.46
CA GLU A 97 20.63 17.96 -7.22
C GLU A 97 19.86 18.23 -8.52
N ASP A 98 20.44 19.02 -9.42
CA ASP A 98 19.81 19.35 -10.71
C ASP A 98 19.72 18.10 -11.57
N ALA A 99 20.80 17.32 -11.68
CA ALA A 99 20.81 16.07 -12.40
C ALA A 99 19.81 15.04 -11.83
N TYR A 100 19.68 15.00 -10.49
CA TYR A 100 18.69 14.15 -9.85
C TYR A 100 17.25 14.57 -10.20
N LEU A 101 16.94 15.87 -10.11
CA LEU A 101 15.61 16.39 -10.41
C LEU A 101 15.22 16.15 -11.87
N ASP A 102 16.17 16.33 -12.79
CA ASP A 102 15.96 16.06 -14.21
C ASP A 102 15.77 14.55 -14.51
N SER A 103 16.29 13.67 -13.64
CA SER A 103 16.16 12.21 -13.78
C SER A 103 14.86 11.63 -13.26
N ILE A 104 14.06 12.41 -12.53
CA ILE A 104 12.83 11.92 -11.92
C ILE A 104 11.84 11.45 -13.00
N THR A 105 11.39 10.21 -12.85
CA THR A 105 10.40 9.58 -13.71
C THR A 105 9.14 9.23 -12.92
N GLU A 106 8.45 8.17 -13.29
CA GLU A 106 7.26 7.71 -12.58
C GLU A 106 7.63 6.96 -11.29
N ARG A 107 6.71 6.96 -10.31
CA ARG A 107 6.88 6.23 -9.05
C ARG A 107 6.96 4.70 -9.21
N GLN A 108 6.67 4.17 -10.39
CA GLN A 108 6.82 2.77 -10.75
C GLN A 108 8.23 2.41 -11.21
N ASP A 109 9.13 3.37 -11.27
CA ASP A 109 10.54 3.17 -11.59
C ASP A 109 11.42 3.39 -10.35
N ILE A 110 12.54 2.67 -10.27
CA ILE A 110 13.55 2.90 -9.24
C ILE A 110 14.41 4.08 -9.70
N ASN A 111 14.04 5.30 -9.31
CA ASN A 111 14.80 6.50 -9.65
C ASN A 111 16.10 6.60 -8.87
N ILE A 112 16.09 6.10 -7.64
CA ILE A 112 17.24 6.09 -6.75
C ILE A 112 17.15 4.87 -5.84
N ASN A 113 18.24 4.15 -5.68
CA ASN A 113 18.30 3.00 -4.78
C ASN A 113 19.12 3.37 -3.54
N MET A 114 18.46 3.45 -2.40
CA MET A 114 19.09 3.73 -1.10
C MET A 114 19.24 2.48 -0.23
N THR A 115 18.87 1.32 -0.77
CA THR A 115 18.95 0.03 -0.05
C THR A 115 20.33 -0.61 -0.21
N LYS A 116 20.53 -1.73 0.47
CA LYS A 116 21.72 -2.58 0.27
C LYS A 116 21.54 -3.61 -0.86
N LEU A 117 20.34 -3.72 -1.42
CA LEU A 117 20.03 -4.63 -2.53
C LEU A 117 20.35 -3.97 -3.87
N SER A 118 20.69 -4.76 -4.89
CA SER A 118 20.72 -4.25 -6.24
C SER A 118 19.31 -3.99 -6.79
N ASN A 119 19.19 -3.18 -7.83
CA ASN A 119 17.90 -2.94 -8.49
C ASN A 119 17.26 -4.24 -8.99
N GLU A 120 18.09 -5.16 -9.50
CA GLU A 120 17.65 -6.47 -9.99
C GLU A 120 17.13 -7.34 -8.84
N GLU A 121 17.77 -7.29 -7.67
CA GLU A 121 17.32 -8.03 -6.49
C GLU A 121 15.99 -7.50 -5.97
N ILE A 122 15.83 -6.18 -5.89
CA ILE A 122 14.56 -5.55 -5.51
C ILE A 122 13.46 -5.96 -6.48
N MET A 123 13.69 -5.78 -7.79
CA MET A 123 12.70 -6.10 -8.81
C MET A 123 12.34 -7.58 -8.83
N SER A 124 13.32 -8.47 -8.63
CA SER A 124 13.08 -9.91 -8.56
C SER A 124 12.21 -10.28 -7.36
N ALA A 125 12.52 -9.76 -6.18
CA ALA A 125 11.75 -10.03 -4.97
C ALA A 125 10.30 -9.50 -5.10
N ILE A 126 10.11 -8.31 -5.66
CA ILE A 126 8.79 -7.73 -5.90
C ILE A 126 8.01 -8.55 -6.92
N LYS A 127 8.62 -8.95 -8.03
CA LYS A 127 7.96 -9.78 -9.06
C LYS A 127 7.56 -11.14 -8.50
N GLU A 128 8.38 -11.75 -7.67
CA GLU A 128 8.05 -13.02 -7.00
C GLU A 128 6.83 -12.88 -6.09
N GLY A 129 6.79 -11.85 -5.24
CA GLY A 129 5.66 -11.57 -4.36
C GLY A 129 4.38 -11.26 -5.14
N ALA A 130 4.50 -10.38 -6.16
CA ALA A 130 3.40 -10.02 -7.04
C ALA A 130 2.83 -11.22 -7.81
N LYS A 131 3.71 -12.10 -8.31
CA LYS A 131 3.28 -13.34 -8.99
C LYS A 131 2.49 -14.25 -8.06
N LYS A 132 2.99 -14.52 -6.84
CA LYS A 132 2.29 -15.34 -5.85
C LYS A 132 0.90 -14.78 -5.56
N LEU A 133 0.80 -13.46 -5.40
CA LEU A 133 -0.46 -12.79 -5.12
C LEU A 133 -1.41 -12.81 -6.33
N ASN A 134 -0.89 -12.59 -7.55
CA ASN A 134 -1.65 -12.71 -8.80
C ASN A 134 -2.26 -14.11 -8.96
N ASP A 135 -1.45 -15.13 -8.73
CA ASP A 135 -1.87 -16.53 -8.87
C ASP A 135 -2.93 -16.89 -7.80
N ALA A 136 -2.72 -16.47 -6.55
CA ALA A 136 -3.65 -16.72 -5.45
C ALA A 136 -4.99 -16.00 -5.60
N LEU A 137 -5.00 -14.81 -6.16
CA LEU A 137 -6.20 -14.01 -6.40
C LEU A 137 -6.82 -14.27 -7.80
N GLU A 138 -6.24 -15.15 -8.60
CA GLU A 138 -6.69 -15.50 -9.96
C GLU A 138 -6.90 -14.26 -10.86
N LEU A 139 -6.02 -13.25 -10.75
CA LEU A 139 -6.19 -11.99 -11.48
C LEU A 139 -5.86 -12.10 -12.96
N GLY A 140 -4.98 -13.04 -13.33
CA GLY A 140 -4.55 -13.26 -14.72
C GLY A 140 -3.73 -12.09 -15.26
N LEU A 141 -2.97 -11.40 -14.41
CA LEU A 141 -2.05 -10.35 -14.81
C LEU A 141 -0.83 -10.96 -15.52
N ASN A 142 -0.32 -10.27 -16.52
CA ASN A 142 0.96 -10.60 -17.15
C ASN A 142 2.13 -10.04 -16.30
N GLU A 143 3.28 -10.69 -16.37
CA GLU A 143 4.46 -10.27 -15.59
C GLU A 143 4.86 -8.82 -15.84
N ASP A 144 4.76 -8.34 -17.07
CA ASP A 144 5.07 -6.95 -17.45
C ASP A 144 4.14 -5.93 -16.80
N THR A 145 3.00 -6.38 -16.28
CA THR A 145 1.99 -5.52 -15.66
C THR A 145 1.97 -5.60 -14.14
N TYR A 146 2.79 -6.44 -13.51
CA TYR A 146 2.79 -6.59 -12.05
C TYR A 146 3.07 -5.29 -11.28
N ILE A 147 3.97 -4.46 -11.79
CA ILE A 147 4.35 -3.19 -11.15
C ILE A 147 3.63 -2.03 -11.81
N LYS A 148 3.67 -1.98 -13.13
CA LYS A 148 3.02 -0.91 -13.93
C LYS A 148 1.59 -1.28 -14.31
N THR A 149 0.81 -1.83 -13.36
CA THR A 149 -0.61 -1.98 -13.59
C THR A 149 -1.16 -0.58 -13.82
N LYS A 150 -1.48 -0.26 -15.10
CA LYS A 150 -2.32 0.91 -15.40
C LYS A 150 -3.52 0.77 -14.50
N GLY A 151 -3.55 1.62 -13.47
CA GLY A 151 -4.43 1.46 -12.33
C GLY A 151 -5.81 1.04 -12.78
N THR A 152 -6.48 0.24 -12.03
CA THR A 152 -7.81 -0.34 -12.27
C THR A 152 -8.87 0.65 -12.77
N THR A 153 -8.53 1.91 -12.93
CA THR A 153 -9.31 3.00 -13.48
C THR A 153 -9.64 2.90 -14.98
N GLY A 154 -9.16 1.88 -15.71
CA GLY A 154 -9.42 1.79 -17.16
C GLY A 154 -9.70 0.40 -17.71
N ALA A 155 -9.31 -0.66 -17.03
CA ALA A 155 -9.69 -2.01 -17.42
C ALA A 155 -11.16 -2.21 -17.03
N LYS A 156 -12.07 -2.22 -18.00
CA LYS A 156 -13.39 -2.81 -17.80
C LYS A 156 -13.17 -4.20 -17.24
N ALA A 157 -13.23 -4.31 -15.91
CA ALA A 157 -13.20 -5.59 -15.24
C ALA A 157 -14.28 -6.43 -15.93
N LYS A 158 -13.89 -7.43 -16.71
CA LYS A 158 -14.80 -8.49 -17.11
C LYS A 158 -15.45 -8.89 -15.79
N LYS A 159 -16.77 -8.83 -15.69
CA LYS A 159 -17.55 -9.26 -14.52
C LYS A 159 -17.10 -10.66 -14.14
N LYS A 160 -15.99 -10.77 -13.43
CA LYS A 160 -15.56 -12.01 -12.80
C LYS A 160 -16.37 -12.12 -11.52
N LYS A 161 -16.89 -13.33 -11.27
CA LYS A 161 -17.54 -13.72 -10.01
C LYS A 161 -16.83 -13.03 -8.85
N LYS A 162 -17.60 -12.49 -7.89
CA LYS A 162 -17.10 -12.07 -6.58
C LYS A 162 -16.25 -13.21 -6.03
N ILE A 163 -14.95 -13.12 -6.18
CA ILE A 163 -14.03 -13.97 -5.45
C ILE A 163 -13.86 -13.26 -4.12
N ASN A 164 -14.67 -13.67 -3.15
CA ASN A 164 -14.29 -13.46 -1.76
C ASN A 164 -13.19 -14.51 -1.54
N PRO A 165 -11.90 -14.14 -1.42
CA PRO A 165 -10.90 -15.09 -0.98
C PRO A 165 -11.41 -15.67 0.35
N PRO A 166 -11.18 -16.96 0.60
CA PRO A 166 -11.55 -17.54 1.89
C PRO A 166 -10.88 -16.67 2.95
N LEU A 167 -11.69 -16.12 3.86
CA LEU A 167 -11.19 -15.41 5.02
C LEU A 167 -10.23 -16.36 5.75
N ASP A 168 -9.02 -15.87 6.04
CA ASP A 168 -8.09 -16.60 6.90
C ASP A 168 -8.86 -17.03 8.16
N PRO A 169 -8.84 -18.33 8.52
CA PRO A 169 -9.53 -18.81 9.72
C PRO A 169 -9.13 -18.03 10.99
N ASP A 170 -7.92 -17.47 11.02
CA ASP A 170 -7.45 -16.64 12.13
C ASP A 170 -8.10 -15.25 12.15
N MET A 171 -8.62 -14.75 11.02
CA MET A 171 -9.40 -13.49 11.00
C MET A 171 -10.73 -13.62 11.74
N LYS A 172 -11.34 -14.81 11.81
CA LYS A 172 -12.52 -15.05 12.64
C LYS A 172 -12.26 -14.95 14.15
N ARG A 173 -10.99 -15.03 14.58
CA ARG A 173 -10.62 -14.84 15.99
C ARG A 173 -10.68 -13.38 16.43
N ILE A 174 -10.43 -12.45 15.50
CA ILE A 174 -10.53 -11.01 15.78
C ILE A 174 -11.98 -10.57 15.95
N GLU A 175 -12.94 -11.24 15.29
CA GLU A 175 -14.39 -10.96 15.43
C GLU A 175 -14.90 -11.18 16.85
N ASN A 176 -14.29 -12.09 17.62
CA ASN A 176 -14.76 -12.43 18.97
C ASN A 176 -14.20 -11.52 20.06
N ASP A 177 -13.11 -10.78 19.80
CA ASP A 177 -12.45 -9.91 20.78
C ASP A 177 -12.78 -8.42 20.60
N VAL A 178 -13.38 -8.03 19.48
CA VAL A 178 -13.76 -6.65 19.20
C VAL A 178 -15.27 -6.57 19.01
N THR A 179 -15.98 -6.49 20.12
CA THR A 179 -17.40 -6.09 20.11
C THR A 179 -17.50 -4.61 19.77
N PHE A 180 -17.45 -4.27 18.48
CA PHE A 180 -17.88 -2.96 18.00
C PHE A 180 -19.41 -2.89 18.06
N ASN A 181 -19.94 -2.40 19.16
CA ASN A 181 -21.33 -1.97 19.24
C ASN A 181 -21.51 -0.66 18.47
N TYR A 182 -21.52 -0.74 17.14
CA TYR A 182 -22.00 0.36 16.32
C TYR A 182 -23.52 0.33 16.30
N SER A 183 -24.17 1.00 17.27
CA SER A 183 -25.55 1.38 17.08
C SER A 183 -25.59 2.55 16.08
N ARG A 184 -26.33 2.38 14.99
CA ARG A 184 -26.55 3.39 13.93
C ARG A 184 -27.16 4.72 14.43
N SER A 185 -27.42 4.82 15.74
CA SER A 185 -28.16 5.92 16.39
C SER A 185 -27.24 7.03 16.95
N GLU A 186 -25.91 6.92 16.89
CA GLU A 186 -25.03 7.89 17.59
C GLU A 186 -24.29 8.89 16.68
N PHE A 187 -24.46 8.83 15.36
CA PHE A 187 -24.01 9.92 14.51
C PHE A 187 -25.04 11.05 14.45
N LYS A 188 -25.07 11.89 15.46
CA LYS A 188 -25.67 13.22 15.36
C LYS A 188 -24.63 14.17 14.79
N PHE A 189 -24.87 14.63 13.56
CA PHE A 189 -24.19 15.81 13.05
C PHE A 189 -24.68 16.99 13.89
N GLU A 190 -23.83 17.57 14.74
CA GLU A 190 -24.08 18.89 15.29
C GLU A 190 -24.00 19.90 14.17
N GLU A 191 -25.15 20.49 13.82
CA GLU A 191 -25.20 21.63 12.91
C GLU A 191 -24.43 22.79 13.55
N GLN A 192 -23.37 23.24 12.90
CA GLN A 192 -22.66 24.44 13.32
C GLN A 192 -23.62 25.64 13.26
N PRO A 193 -23.65 26.50 14.29
CA PRO A 193 -24.52 27.67 14.30
C PRO A 193 -24.15 28.62 13.14
N LYS A 194 -25.14 28.97 12.31
CA LYS A 194 -25.01 29.99 11.28
C LYS A 194 -24.59 31.30 11.93
N THR A 195 -23.38 31.76 11.66
CA THR A 195 -22.95 33.10 12.02
C THR A 195 -23.85 34.11 11.28
N GLN A 196 -24.66 34.82 12.05
CA GLN A 196 -25.41 35.96 11.53
C GLN A 196 -24.40 37.06 11.21
N SER A 197 -24.30 37.41 9.93
CA SER A 197 -23.65 38.63 9.48
C SER A 197 -24.54 39.83 9.74
N ASN A 198 -24.09 40.72 10.60
CA ASN A 198 -24.56 42.11 10.63
C ASN A 198 -23.86 42.91 9.54
#